data_fd5d8e82e87cd3d6ecce27ee68bac287
#
_entry.id   fd5d8e82e87cd3d6ecce27ee68bac287
#
_cell.length_a   1.000
_cell.length_b   1.000
_cell.length_c   1.000
_cell.angle_alpha   90.00
_cell.angle_beta   90.00
_cell.angle_gamma   90.00
#
_symmetry.space_group_name_H-M   'P 1'
#
loop_
_entity.id
_entity.type
_entity.pdbx_description
1 polymer ?
#
loop_
_entity_poly.entity_id
_entity_poly.type
_entity_poly.pdbx_seq_one_letter_code
_entity_poly.pdbx_strand_id
1 'polypeptide(L)'
;MMKSMTKRVVLGVPTVALSAALVCTLGGCGGGVNDEAKNEANDTAPAAQEAGNASKAKPEATPEAAPEKETSIDCESFSATAADGWELVDPDKYGQEAKFYPEGSQHVLSVRTENRDIPTTLESLQSVFDDKGVVDEVETNGTTWTRFTMPDNSVRLLGASSSGRTVNVTIAWQIGWDAAVPMVENIVVK
;
A
#
# COMPACT_ATOMS: atom_id res chain seq x y z
N MET A 1 37.96 3.59 -32.28
CA MET A 1 38.27 3.89 -30.87
C MET A 1 37.85 5.32 -30.57
N MET A 2 36.64 5.53 -30.07
CA MET A 2 36.16 6.85 -29.62
C MET A 2 36.05 6.84 -28.10
N LYS A 3 36.85 7.65 -27.42
CA LYS A 3 36.80 7.88 -25.97
C LYS A 3 35.66 8.84 -25.66
N SER A 4 34.62 8.37 -24.99
CA SER A 4 33.57 9.20 -24.43
C SER A 4 34.08 9.86 -23.15
N MET A 5 34.17 11.19 -23.14
CA MET A 5 34.49 12.00 -21.96
C MET A 5 33.17 12.33 -21.25
N THR A 6 32.94 11.75 -20.11
CA THR A 6 31.82 12.11 -19.21
C THR A 6 32.22 13.33 -18.39
N LYS A 7 31.60 14.47 -18.66
CA LYS A 7 31.72 15.68 -17.84
C LYS A 7 30.86 15.54 -16.59
N ARG A 8 31.51 15.45 -15.44
CA ARG A 8 30.81 15.58 -14.14
C ARG A 8 30.63 17.09 -13.84
N VAL A 9 29.41 17.53 -13.76
CA VAL A 9 29.05 18.84 -13.24
C VAL A 9 28.83 18.72 -11.74
N VAL A 10 29.69 19.30 -10.92
CA VAL A 10 29.50 19.42 -9.48
C VAL A 10 28.81 20.77 -9.26
N LEU A 11 27.50 20.74 -8.91
CA LEU A 11 26.83 21.92 -8.41
C LEU A 11 26.94 21.95 -6.89
N GLY A 12 27.66 22.98 -6.40
CA GLY A 12 27.71 23.28 -4.98
C GLY A 12 26.42 23.96 -4.51
N VAL A 13 25.83 23.47 -3.43
CA VAL A 13 24.67 24.04 -2.78
C VAL A 13 25.08 24.81 -1.55
N PRO A 14 24.62 26.06 -1.34
CA PRO A 14 24.90 26.81 -0.12
C PRO A 14 24.04 26.34 1.05
N THR A 15 24.70 26.09 2.17
CA THR A 15 24.08 25.74 3.45
C THR A 15 23.38 26.95 4.05
N VAL A 16 22.07 26.90 4.23
CA VAL A 16 21.31 27.83 5.07
C VAL A 16 20.86 27.09 6.31
N ALA A 17 21.49 27.45 7.45
CA ALA A 17 21.06 27.00 8.77
C ALA A 17 19.89 27.85 9.24
N LEU A 18 18.74 27.25 9.47
CA LEU A 18 17.63 27.90 10.18
C LEU A 18 17.24 27.04 11.38
N SER A 19 17.66 27.51 12.57
CA SER A 19 17.26 26.95 13.86
C SER A 19 15.90 27.53 14.27
N ALA A 20 14.89 26.69 14.44
CA ALA A 20 13.65 27.05 15.12
C ALA A 20 13.40 26.08 16.27
N ALA A 21 13.56 26.58 17.48
CA ALA A 21 13.18 25.92 18.72
C ALA A 21 11.66 25.99 18.88
N LEU A 22 10.99 24.85 19.01
CA LEU A 22 9.58 24.79 19.40
C LEU A 22 9.44 24.12 20.77
N VAL A 23 9.05 24.95 21.75
CA VAL A 23 8.73 24.57 23.12
C VAL A 23 7.31 23.97 23.12
N CYS A 24 7.17 22.70 23.45
CA CYS A 24 5.87 22.10 23.72
C CYS A 24 5.60 22.07 25.22
N THR A 25 4.65 22.90 25.64
CA THR A 25 4.06 22.91 26.98
C THR A 25 3.13 21.70 27.17
N LEU A 26 3.40 20.97 28.25
CA LEU A 26 2.56 19.93 28.83
C LEU A 26 1.41 20.59 29.62
N GLY A 27 0.19 20.14 29.39
CA GLY A 27 -0.99 20.37 30.24
C GLY A 27 -2.10 19.48 29.71
N GLY A 28 -2.83 18.77 30.46
CA GLY A 28 -3.10 18.63 31.86
C GLY A 28 -4.12 17.54 32.06
N CYS A 29 -4.09 16.96 33.23
CA CYS A 29 -4.96 15.96 33.84
C CYS A 29 -6.46 16.30 33.82
N GLY A 30 -7.30 15.24 33.84
CA GLY A 30 -8.69 15.23 34.28
C GLY A 30 -9.28 13.87 33.97
N GLY A 31 -9.47 12.93 34.79
CA GLY A 31 -10.02 12.76 36.10
C GLY A 31 -11.55 12.64 36.04
N GLY A 32 -12.12 11.42 36.08
CA GLY A 32 -13.55 11.18 36.16
C GLY A 32 -13.85 9.74 36.50
N VAL A 33 -14.00 9.49 37.81
CA VAL A 33 -14.42 8.22 38.45
C VAL A 33 -15.95 8.32 38.59
N ASN A 34 -16.60 7.19 38.72
CA ASN A 34 -17.94 6.82 39.24
C ASN A 34 -18.81 6.16 38.18
N ASP A 35 -19.63 5.14 38.44
CA ASP A 35 -20.09 4.55 39.70
C ASP A 35 -20.63 3.14 39.43
N GLU A 36 -20.58 2.31 40.46
CA GLU A 36 -21.25 1.03 40.59
C GLU A 36 -22.78 1.14 40.55
N ALA A 37 -23.45 0.19 39.93
CA ALA A 37 -24.78 -0.26 40.40
C ALA A 37 -25.02 -1.72 40.09
N LYS A 38 -25.05 -2.49 41.16
CA LYS A 38 -25.66 -3.83 41.28
C LYS A 38 -27.13 -3.81 40.90
N ASN A 39 -27.63 -4.89 40.34
CA ASN A 39 -28.89 -5.57 40.75
C ASN A 39 -28.94 -6.96 40.10
N GLU A 40 -28.80 -7.95 40.85
CA GLU A 40 -29.67 -8.92 41.53
C GLU A 40 -30.63 -9.70 40.61
N ALA A 41 -30.42 -10.99 40.77
CA ALA A 41 -31.15 -12.19 40.40
C ALA A 41 -32.68 -12.07 40.27
N ASN A 42 -33.23 -12.77 39.28
CA ASN A 42 -34.46 -13.53 39.54
C ASN A 42 -34.46 -14.84 38.79
N ASP A 43 -34.53 -15.88 39.58
CA ASP A 43 -34.69 -17.28 39.36
C ASP A 43 -36.18 -17.53 39.00
N THR A 44 -36.51 -18.29 37.98
CA THR A 44 -37.67 -19.18 37.92
C THR A 44 -37.64 -20.04 36.67
N ALA A 45 -37.36 -21.30 36.78
CA ALA A 45 -37.93 -22.40 35.97
C ALA A 45 -39.06 -23.02 36.80
N PRO A 46 -39.93 -23.89 36.30
CA PRO A 46 -39.90 -24.74 35.11
C PRO A 46 -41.28 -24.86 34.37
N ALA A 47 -41.35 -25.47 33.20
CA ALA A 47 -42.26 -26.57 32.90
C ALA A 47 -42.10 -27.07 31.45
N ALA A 48 -41.96 -28.36 31.38
CA ALA A 48 -41.98 -29.18 30.15
C ALA A 48 -43.34 -29.19 29.46
N GLN A 49 -43.34 -29.29 28.13
CA GLN A 49 -44.32 -30.15 27.41
C GLN A 49 -43.78 -30.61 26.07
N GLU A 50 -43.98 -31.88 25.85
CA GLU A 50 -43.55 -32.71 24.73
C GLU A 50 -44.35 -32.49 23.44
N ALA A 51 -43.73 -33.02 22.39
CA ALA A 51 -44.30 -33.68 21.21
C ALA A 51 -44.71 -32.82 20.01
N GLY A 52 -44.02 -33.05 18.90
CA GLY A 52 -44.39 -32.61 17.56
C GLY A 52 -43.36 -32.99 16.52
N ASN A 53 -43.23 -34.30 16.26
CA ASN A 53 -42.44 -34.86 15.16
C ASN A 53 -43.01 -34.39 13.81
N ALA A 54 -42.27 -33.57 13.08
CA ALA A 54 -42.45 -33.36 11.65
C ALA A 54 -41.11 -33.20 10.98
N SER A 55 -40.63 -34.35 10.50
CA SER A 55 -39.51 -34.45 9.58
C SER A 55 -39.77 -33.58 8.34
N LYS A 56 -39.22 -32.38 8.32
CA LYS A 56 -39.14 -31.53 7.12
C LYS A 56 -37.74 -31.66 6.58
N ALA A 57 -37.64 -32.40 5.47
CA ALA A 57 -36.42 -32.53 4.70
C ALA A 57 -35.80 -31.13 4.48
N LYS A 58 -34.62 -30.94 5.00
CA LYS A 58 -33.79 -29.74 4.76
C LYS A 58 -33.42 -29.77 3.28
N PRO A 59 -33.68 -28.73 2.50
CA PRO A 59 -33.10 -28.62 1.17
C PRO A 59 -31.60 -28.68 1.29
N GLU A 60 -31.00 -29.61 0.57
CA GLU A 60 -29.54 -29.70 0.38
C GLU A 60 -29.09 -28.38 -0.21
N ALA A 61 -28.39 -27.60 0.60
CA ALA A 61 -27.79 -26.33 0.15
C ALA A 61 -26.72 -26.69 -0.89
N THR A 62 -26.99 -26.35 -2.15
CA THR A 62 -26.00 -26.31 -3.20
C THR A 62 -24.77 -25.53 -2.64
N PRO A 63 -23.54 -26.06 -2.73
CA PRO A 63 -22.37 -25.33 -2.31
C PRO A 63 -22.32 -24.03 -3.10
N GLU A 64 -22.50 -22.90 -2.41
CA GLU A 64 -22.26 -21.58 -2.96
C GLU A 64 -20.78 -21.56 -3.36
N ALA A 65 -20.52 -21.44 -4.67
CA ALA A 65 -19.18 -21.35 -5.18
C ALA A 65 -18.47 -20.23 -4.44
N ALA A 66 -17.32 -20.52 -3.84
CA ALA A 66 -16.51 -19.51 -3.20
C ALA A 66 -16.25 -18.36 -4.21
N PRO A 67 -16.35 -17.07 -3.80
CA PRO A 67 -16.12 -15.96 -4.72
C PRO A 67 -14.75 -16.12 -5.37
N GLU A 68 -14.72 -16.06 -6.70
CA GLU A 68 -13.46 -16.09 -7.44
C GLU A 68 -12.61 -14.92 -6.97
N LYS A 69 -11.37 -15.23 -6.55
CA LYS A 69 -10.44 -14.22 -6.05
C LYS A 69 -10.03 -13.32 -7.19
N GLU A 70 -10.25 -12.02 -7.06
CA GLU A 70 -9.79 -11.05 -8.05
C GLU A 70 -8.25 -11.11 -8.13
N THR A 71 -7.72 -11.20 -9.37
CA THR A 71 -6.29 -11.25 -9.62
C THR A 71 -5.78 -10.02 -10.35
N SER A 72 -6.67 -9.12 -10.79
CA SER A 72 -6.30 -7.93 -11.55
C SER A 72 -7.15 -6.73 -11.15
N ILE A 73 -6.57 -5.55 -11.36
CA ILE A 73 -7.25 -4.26 -11.23
C ILE A 73 -7.03 -3.45 -12.51
N ASP A 74 -8.06 -2.74 -12.94
CA ASP A 74 -8.02 -1.84 -14.09
C ASP A 74 -8.53 -0.45 -13.70
N CYS A 75 -7.61 0.52 -13.58
CA CYS A 75 -7.87 1.90 -13.23
C CYS A 75 -7.67 2.83 -14.43
N GLU A 76 -7.96 4.12 -14.25
CA GLU A 76 -7.72 5.15 -15.27
C GLU A 76 -6.23 5.30 -15.61
N SER A 77 -5.35 5.35 -14.57
CA SER A 77 -3.93 5.65 -14.74
C SER A 77 -3.06 4.41 -14.88
N PHE A 78 -3.54 3.23 -14.46
CA PHE A 78 -2.79 1.97 -14.57
C PHE A 78 -3.71 0.76 -14.61
N SER A 79 -3.17 -0.35 -15.10
CA SER A 79 -3.71 -1.69 -14.84
C SER A 79 -2.61 -2.57 -14.25
N ALA A 80 -3.00 -3.53 -13.42
CA ALA A 80 -2.07 -4.46 -12.81
C ALA A 80 -2.71 -5.83 -12.62
N THR A 81 -1.92 -6.87 -12.85
CA THR A 81 -2.33 -8.26 -12.65
C THR A 81 -1.34 -8.91 -11.68
N ALA A 82 -1.84 -9.65 -10.70
CA ALA A 82 -0.98 -10.38 -9.78
C ALA A 82 -0.07 -11.36 -10.55
N ALA A 83 1.23 -11.31 -10.29
CA ALA A 83 2.17 -12.26 -10.82
C ALA A 83 2.02 -13.62 -10.13
N ASP A 84 2.59 -14.68 -10.69
CA ASP A 84 2.60 -16.00 -10.07
C ASP A 84 3.21 -15.92 -8.66
N GLY A 85 2.52 -16.50 -7.67
CA GLY A 85 2.92 -16.43 -6.26
C GLY A 85 2.62 -15.09 -5.57
N TRP A 86 1.77 -14.23 -6.18
CA TRP A 86 1.30 -12.99 -5.60
C TRP A 86 -0.22 -12.95 -5.47
N GLU A 87 -0.70 -12.25 -4.49
CA GLU A 87 -2.12 -12.06 -4.22
C GLU A 87 -2.50 -10.58 -4.28
N LEU A 88 -3.58 -10.27 -5.03
CA LEU A 88 -4.22 -8.96 -4.97
C LEU A 88 -5.19 -8.92 -3.79
N VAL A 89 -5.07 -7.91 -2.93
CA VAL A 89 -5.90 -7.74 -1.74
C VAL A 89 -6.51 -6.35 -1.76
N ASP A 90 -7.81 -6.28 -1.50
CA ASP A 90 -8.59 -5.04 -1.37
C ASP A 90 -8.33 -4.00 -2.48
N PRO A 91 -8.54 -4.34 -3.76
CA PRO A 91 -8.34 -3.39 -4.84
C PRO A 91 -9.35 -2.24 -4.74
N ASP A 92 -8.86 -1.01 -4.69
CA ASP A 92 -9.69 0.20 -4.77
C ASP A 92 -9.61 0.81 -6.16
N LYS A 93 -10.53 0.39 -7.04
CA LYS A 93 -10.59 0.86 -8.41
C LYS A 93 -10.90 2.36 -8.52
N TYR A 94 -11.71 2.89 -7.61
CA TYR A 94 -12.10 4.31 -7.61
C TYR A 94 -11.03 5.20 -6.98
N GLY A 95 -10.39 4.74 -5.90
CA GLY A 95 -9.22 5.38 -5.32
C GLY A 95 -7.94 5.14 -6.12
N GLN A 96 -8.00 4.29 -7.17
CA GLN A 96 -6.84 3.94 -7.99
C GLN A 96 -5.67 3.43 -7.13
N GLU A 97 -5.97 2.46 -6.26
CA GLU A 97 -4.99 1.82 -5.38
C GLU A 97 -5.12 0.29 -5.46
N ALA A 98 -3.99 -0.40 -5.45
CA ALA A 98 -3.89 -1.85 -5.39
C ALA A 98 -2.79 -2.28 -4.43
N LYS A 99 -3.01 -3.41 -3.74
CA LYS A 99 -2.03 -4.01 -2.84
C LYS A 99 -1.78 -5.45 -3.25
N PHE A 100 -0.53 -5.78 -3.46
CA PHE A 100 -0.09 -7.12 -3.82
C PHE A 100 0.82 -7.68 -2.74
N TYR A 101 0.58 -8.91 -2.36
CA TYR A 101 1.36 -9.61 -1.34
C TYR A 101 1.98 -10.86 -1.95
N PRO A 102 3.27 -11.11 -1.79
CA PRO A 102 3.83 -12.44 -2.09
C PRO A 102 3.12 -13.49 -1.24
N GLU A 103 2.82 -14.65 -1.81
CA GLU A 103 2.11 -15.73 -1.14
C GLU A 103 2.75 -16.06 0.22
N GLY A 104 1.94 -16.10 1.28
CA GLY A 104 2.39 -16.34 2.65
C GLY A 104 3.18 -15.19 3.30
N SER A 105 3.31 -14.03 2.65
CA SER A 105 3.97 -12.84 3.18
C SER A 105 2.98 -11.85 3.79
N GLN A 106 3.47 -11.06 4.76
CA GLN A 106 2.75 -9.90 5.30
C GLN A 106 3.28 -8.57 4.72
N HIS A 107 4.28 -8.63 3.84
CA HIS A 107 4.91 -7.45 3.25
C HIS A 107 4.24 -7.11 1.93
N VAL A 108 4.02 -5.83 1.71
CA VAL A 108 3.20 -5.33 0.60
C VAL A 108 4.02 -4.65 -0.48
N LEU A 109 3.64 -4.90 -1.73
CA LEU A 109 3.87 -4.01 -2.86
C LEU A 109 2.55 -3.27 -3.11
N SER A 110 2.54 -1.94 -3.01
CA SER A 110 1.36 -1.14 -3.29
C SER A 110 1.55 -0.30 -4.55
N VAL A 111 0.48 -0.18 -5.33
CA VAL A 111 0.41 0.67 -6.52
C VAL A 111 -0.69 1.69 -6.27
N ARG A 112 -0.41 2.98 -6.48
CA ARG A 112 -1.42 4.03 -6.35
C ARG A 112 -1.17 5.15 -7.35
N THR A 113 -2.23 5.89 -7.67
CA THR A 113 -2.13 7.11 -8.47
C THR A 113 -2.05 8.34 -7.58
N GLU A 114 -1.10 9.22 -7.87
CA GLU A 114 -0.95 10.51 -7.21
C GLU A 114 -1.32 11.66 -8.16
N ASN A 115 -2.03 12.66 -7.66
CA ASN A 115 -2.43 13.85 -8.42
C ASN A 115 -1.28 14.88 -8.52
N ARG A 116 -0.08 14.41 -8.82
CA ARG A 116 1.15 15.19 -8.95
C ARG A 116 1.97 14.60 -10.08
N ASP A 117 2.85 15.40 -10.65
CA ASP A 117 3.86 14.93 -11.60
C ASP A 117 5.04 14.24 -10.88
N ILE A 118 5.88 13.55 -11.64
CA ILE A 118 7.05 12.85 -11.09
C ILE A 118 8.00 13.80 -10.37
N PRO A 119 8.39 14.97 -10.92
CA PRO A 119 9.30 15.89 -10.23
C PRO A 119 8.79 16.30 -8.85
N THR A 120 7.53 16.71 -8.73
CA THR A 120 6.91 17.12 -7.46
C THR A 120 6.83 15.95 -6.46
N THR A 121 6.50 14.76 -6.94
CA THR A 121 6.44 13.56 -6.10
C THR A 121 7.84 13.19 -5.59
N LEU A 122 8.84 13.23 -6.47
CA LEU A 122 10.22 12.92 -6.11
C LEU A 122 10.80 13.93 -5.11
N GLU A 123 10.57 15.23 -5.31
CA GLU A 123 10.99 16.28 -4.37
C GLU A 123 10.39 16.05 -2.97
N SER A 124 9.10 15.69 -2.92
CA SER A 124 8.44 15.36 -1.65
C SER A 124 9.08 14.15 -0.97
N LEU A 125 9.43 13.10 -1.72
CA LEU A 125 10.10 11.91 -1.18
C LEU A 125 11.53 12.25 -0.69
N GLN A 126 12.31 12.98 -1.47
CA GLN A 126 13.65 13.37 -1.10
C GLN A 126 13.66 14.21 0.17
N SER A 127 12.73 15.17 0.30
CA SER A 127 12.57 16.00 1.49
C SER A 127 12.29 15.17 2.76
N VAL A 128 11.49 14.11 2.67
CA VAL A 128 11.18 13.23 3.82
C VAL A 128 12.42 12.46 4.28
N PHE A 129 13.32 12.12 3.37
CA PHE A 129 14.51 11.29 3.66
C PHE A 129 15.83 12.10 3.70
N ASP A 130 15.76 13.42 3.88
CA ASP A 130 16.93 14.31 3.94
C ASP A 130 17.88 14.10 2.74
N ASP A 131 17.36 13.91 1.54
CA ASP A 131 18.10 13.65 0.30
C ASP A 131 19.07 12.44 0.35
N LYS A 132 18.85 11.49 1.25
CA LYS A 132 19.73 10.32 1.42
C LYS A 132 19.41 9.14 0.49
N GLY A 133 18.34 9.24 -0.28
CA GLY A 133 17.96 8.19 -1.24
C GLY A 133 18.78 8.25 -2.53
N VAL A 134 18.75 7.16 -3.28
CA VAL A 134 19.38 7.05 -4.61
C VAL A 134 18.30 7.11 -5.67
N VAL A 135 18.46 8.00 -6.66
CA VAL A 135 17.56 8.14 -7.80
C VAL A 135 18.25 7.61 -9.04
N ASP A 136 17.58 6.72 -9.76
CA ASP A 136 18.00 6.24 -11.07
C ASP A 136 16.77 5.92 -11.94
N GLU A 137 16.98 5.43 -13.15
CA GLU A 137 15.92 4.99 -14.06
C GLU A 137 16.03 3.49 -14.29
N VAL A 138 14.86 2.84 -14.32
CA VAL A 138 14.73 1.43 -14.70
C VAL A 138 13.63 1.27 -15.74
N GLU A 139 13.77 0.29 -16.61
CA GLU A 139 12.76 -0.05 -17.60
C GLU A 139 12.23 -1.44 -17.32
N THR A 140 10.89 -1.58 -17.24
CA THR A 140 10.22 -2.87 -17.13
C THR A 140 9.01 -2.88 -18.05
N ASN A 141 8.87 -3.94 -18.87
CA ASN A 141 7.76 -4.12 -19.80
C ASN A 141 7.41 -2.85 -20.64
N GLY A 142 8.45 -2.14 -21.13
CA GLY A 142 8.28 -0.93 -21.93
C GLY A 142 7.85 0.32 -21.15
N THR A 143 7.76 0.27 -19.85
CA THR A 143 7.55 1.44 -18.98
C THR A 143 8.89 1.88 -18.40
N THR A 144 9.22 3.16 -18.61
CA THR A 144 10.37 3.79 -17.93
C THR A 144 9.91 4.33 -16.59
N TRP A 145 10.57 3.89 -15.52
CA TRP A 145 10.31 4.30 -14.16
C TRP A 145 11.44 5.16 -13.61
N THR A 146 11.12 6.25 -12.94
CA THR A 146 12.05 6.90 -12.03
C THR A 146 12.04 6.11 -10.72
N ARG A 147 13.16 5.45 -10.41
CA ARG A 147 13.31 4.66 -9.19
C ARG A 147 13.99 5.49 -8.11
N PHE A 148 13.38 5.54 -6.94
CA PHE A 148 13.93 6.12 -5.72
C PHE A 148 14.15 5.02 -4.69
N THR A 149 15.41 4.68 -4.43
CA THR A 149 15.78 3.72 -3.39
C THR A 149 16.06 4.47 -2.09
N MET A 150 15.27 4.17 -1.07
CA MET A 150 15.34 4.81 0.24
C MET A 150 16.50 4.24 1.09
N PRO A 151 16.93 4.92 2.16
CA PRO A 151 18.03 4.47 3.01
C PRO A 151 17.79 3.11 3.70
N ASP A 152 16.55 2.70 3.87
CA ASP A 152 16.14 1.41 4.43
C ASP A 152 16.04 0.30 3.36
N ASN A 153 16.46 0.57 2.11
CA ASN A 153 16.33 -0.27 0.94
C ASN A 153 14.89 -0.52 0.45
N SER A 154 13.89 0.17 0.97
CA SER A 154 12.60 0.20 0.30
C SER A 154 12.69 0.99 -1.00
N VAL A 155 11.82 0.68 -1.96
CA VAL A 155 11.88 1.26 -3.31
C VAL A 155 10.58 1.94 -3.66
N ARG A 156 10.66 3.10 -4.30
CA ARG A 156 9.56 3.75 -5.00
C ARG A 156 9.85 3.77 -6.49
N LEU A 157 8.85 3.39 -7.29
CA LEU A 157 8.89 3.58 -8.74
C LEU A 157 7.82 4.60 -9.11
N LEU A 158 8.21 5.58 -9.90
CA LEU A 158 7.34 6.65 -10.35
C LEU A 158 7.22 6.58 -11.87
N GLY A 159 6.01 6.30 -12.35
CA GLY A 159 5.68 6.24 -13.78
C GLY A 159 4.72 7.36 -14.17
N ALA A 160 4.94 8.01 -15.32
CA ALA A 160 4.07 9.07 -15.81
C ALA A 160 2.87 8.48 -16.55
N SER A 161 1.64 8.73 -16.10
CA SER A 161 0.44 8.38 -16.84
C SER A 161 0.14 9.43 -17.93
N SER A 162 -0.64 9.03 -18.92
CA SER A 162 -1.08 9.93 -20.00
C SER A 162 -1.93 11.11 -19.51
N SER A 163 -2.53 10.99 -18.33
CA SER A 163 -3.30 12.06 -17.67
C SER A 163 -2.43 13.08 -16.92
N GLY A 164 -1.09 12.93 -16.94
CA GLY A 164 -0.14 13.79 -16.21
C GLY A 164 -0.04 13.49 -14.72
N ARG A 165 -0.65 12.38 -14.27
CA ARG A 165 -0.54 11.90 -12.88
C ARG A 165 0.63 10.95 -12.74
N THR A 166 1.09 10.75 -11.53
CA THR A 166 2.14 9.77 -11.23
C THR A 166 1.54 8.47 -10.72
N VAL A 167 1.88 7.36 -11.36
CA VAL A 167 1.69 6.02 -10.80
C VAL A 167 2.88 5.73 -9.88
N ASN A 168 2.60 5.55 -8.61
CA ASN A 168 3.61 5.32 -7.56
C ASN A 168 3.51 3.87 -7.08
N VAL A 169 4.57 3.10 -7.32
CA VAL A 169 4.72 1.74 -6.82
C VAL A 169 5.64 1.77 -5.59
N THR A 170 5.16 1.26 -4.47
CA THR A 170 5.93 1.16 -3.23
C THR A 170 6.27 -0.30 -2.98
N ILE A 171 7.55 -0.61 -2.82
CA ILE A 171 8.06 -1.95 -2.55
C ILE A 171 8.69 -1.93 -1.16
N ALA A 172 8.14 -2.72 -0.22
CA ALA A 172 8.71 -2.87 1.10
C ALA A 172 10.10 -3.51 1.03
N TRP A 173 11.04 -3.06 1.87
CA TRP A 173 12.42 -3.53 1.85
C TRP A 173 12.55 -5.05 2.08
N GLN A 174 11.61 -5.66 2.81
CA GLN A 174 11.58 -7.10 3.07
C GLN A 174 11.31 -7.94 1.80
N ILE A 175 10.64 -7.35 0.82
CA ILE A 175 10.41 -8.00 -0.48
C ILE A 175 11.71 -7.92 -1.30
N GLY A 176 12.32 -6.75 -1.32
CA GLY A 176 13.47 -6.46 -2.15
C GLY A 176 13.14 -6.29 -3.64
N TRP A 177 14.06 -5.65 -4.37
CA TRP A 177 13.86 -5.34 -5.78
C TRP A 177 13.71 -6.59 -6.65
N ASP A 178 14.63 -7.54 -6.55
CA ASP A 178 14.69 -8.71 -7.43
C ASP A 178 13.43 -9.59 -7.33
N ALA A 179 12.87 -9.73 -6.12
CA ALA A 179 11.63 -10.47 -5.90
C ALA A 179 10.39 -9.71 -6.37
N ALA A 180 10.46 -8.37 -6.42
CA ALA A 180 9.35 -7.53 -6.86
C ALA A 180 9.26 -7.39 -8.39
N VAL A 181 10.35 -7.57 -9.13
CA VAL A 181 10.40 -7.39 -10.60
C VAL A 181 9.27 -8.10 -11.33
N PRO A 182 8.97 -9.40 -11.09
CA PRO A 182 7.89 -10.08 -11.80
C PRO A 182 6.51 -9.43 -11.59
N MET A 183 6.27 -8.85 -10.40
CA MET A 183 5.04 -8.11 -10.13
C MET A 183 5.04 -6.75 -10.82
N VAL A 184 6.18 -6.04 -10.83
CA VAL A 184 6.33 -4.74 -11.50
C VAL A 184 6.14 -4.85 -13.01
N GLU A 185 6.60 -5.93 -13.63
CA GLU A 185 6.41 -6.22 -15.07
C GLU A 185 4.93 -6.39 -15.45
N ASN A 186 4.08 -6.74 -14.49
CA ASN A 186 2.64 -6.88 -14.68
C ASN A 186 1.85 -5.58 -14.37
N ILE A 187 2.54 -4.46 -14.17
CA ILE A 187 1.94 -3.14 -14.01
C ILE A 187 2.11 -2.36 -15.31
N VAL A 188 1.00 -1.93 -15.89
CA VAL A 188 0.97 -1.12 -17.11
C VAL A 188 0.49 0.27 -16.76
N VAL A 189 1.31 1.29 -16.99
CA VAL A 189 0.95 2.70 -16.86
C VAL A 189 0.22 3.14 -18.14
N LYS A 190 -0.88 3.90 -18.02
CA LYS A 190 -1.77 4.31 -19.13
C LYS A 190 -1.61 5.77 -19.50
#